data_adbca4131c1a20b6123ef79f8bff0eb1
#
_entry.id   adbca4131c1a20b6123ef79f8bff0eb1
#
_cell.length_a   1.000
_cell.length_b   1.000
_cell.length_c   1.000
_cell.angle_alpha   90.00
_cell.angle_beta   90.00
_cell.angle_gamma   90.00
#
_symmetry.space_group_name_H-M   'P 1'
#
loop_
_entity.id
_entity.type
_entity.pdbx_description
1 polymer ?
#
loop_
_entity_poly.entity_id
_entity_poly.type
_entity_poly.pdbx_seq_one_letter_code
_entity_poly.pdbx_strand_id
1 'polypeptide(L)'
;DLDLGHYERFTNQSAKQSDSVSSGKIYSNVLLKERKGDYLGSTIQVIPHVTNEIKSFINSDLKNEDIAIYEIGGTVGDIESLPFLEAIRQIRNDKNISSALIHMTYIPYLSSAGELKTKPTQHSVKELLNAGIQPDIIMCRSEQPIDNDSISKISLFCNVKKESVIPALNAKSIYEVPSLYSKYGLDEALLKQLGYKPKNHKLNLKPWIDLQKKIKKRKHKVKIAVVGKYTNLKDSYKSLNEALVHGGIENSADVDIQWINSEKENNISLMKKLKGCDGILIPGGFGIRGINGKINAIKYARENNIPFFGICLGMQLAVIEIAQNVLKIKNAHSSEFKKTTKSVVGLMTEWVNKNKIEKRDKNSDKGGTMRLGAYKAVLKKNSKIFSIYKNKVISERHRHRYEVNQKFLSKFENKGYYFSGMSPDGLLPEVLESKKHKWFIGVQFHPELKSRPLDPHPLFVSFIKAAIND
;
A
#
# COMPACT_ATOMS: atom_id res chain seq x y z
N ASP A 1 1.32 -2.27 -4.41
CA ASP A 1 2.24 -3.28 -3.91
C ASP A 1 2.28 -3.25 -2.37
N LEU A 2 2.15 -4.43 -1.75
CA LEU A 2 2.05 -4.55 -0.30
C LEU A 2 3.33 -4.10 0.40
N ASP A 3 4.48 -4.54 -0.10
CA ASP A 3 5.80 -4.29 0.50
C ASP A 3 6.20 -2.83 0.40
N LEU A 4 6.05 -2.22 -0.78
CA LEU A 4 6.30 -0.78 -0.97
C LEU A 4 5.44 0.08 -0.04
N GLY A 5 4.19 -0.31 0.20
CA GLY A 5 3.32 0.39 1.17
C GLY A 5 3.87 0.32 2.59
N HIS A 6 4.46 -0.80 3.01
CA HIS A 6 5.12 -0.92 4.30
C HIS A 6 6.36 -0.01 4.37
N TYR A 7 7.22 -0.04 3.35
CA TYR A 7 8.42 0.81 3.32
C TYR A 7 8.06 2.29 3.44
N GLU A 8 7.07 2.77 2.67
CA GLU A 8 6.62 4.16 2.75
C GLU A 8 6.09 4.54 4.14
N ARG A 9 5.37 3.65 4.82
CA ARG A 9 4.83 3.90 6.16
C ARG A 9 5.92 4.04 7.21
N PHE A 10 7.02 3.29 7.09
CA PHE A 10 8.10 3.30 8.06
C PHE A 10 9.21 4.30 7.74
N THR A 11 9.58 4.47 6.48
CA THR A 11 10.66 5.38 6.05
C THR A 11 10.20 6.81 5.85
N ASN A 12 8.91 7.04 5.71
CA ASN A 12 8.31 8.32 5.29
C ASN A 12 8.78 8.79 3.91
N GLN A 13 9.34 7.91 3.09
CA GLN A 13 9.74 8.18 1.71
C GLN A 13 8.67 7.66 0.74
N SER A 14 8.46 8.36 -0.36
CA SER A 14 7.54 7.91 -1.41
C SER A 14 8.26 6.96 -2.35
N ALA A 15 7.69 5.76 -2.54
CA ALA A 15 8.24 4.78 -3.49
C ALA A 15 8.17 5.27 -4.94
N LYS A 16 9.17 4.93 -5.71
CA LYS A 16 9.31 5.18 -7.15
C LYS A 16 9.11 3.87 -7.92
N GLN A 17 8.91 3.97 -9.21
CA GLN A 17 8.81 2.79 -10.08
C GLN A 17 10.09 1.94 -10.10
N SER A 18 11.23 2.56 -9.84
CA SER A 18 12.55 1.94 -9.75
C SER A 18 12.82 1.21 -8.43
N ASP A 19 11.97 1.36 -7.40
CA ASP A 19 12.20 0.74 -6.09
C ASP A 19 11.76 -0.73 -6.02
N SER A 20 11.22 -1.29 -7.10
CA SER A 20 10.82 -2.70 -7.17
C SER A 20 11.03 -3.28 -8.55
N VAL A 21 11.60 -4.47 -8.60
CA VAL A 21 11.79 -5.21 -9.85
C VAL A 21 11.43 -6.68 -9.66
N SER A 22 10.72 -7.23 -10.63
CA SER A 22 10.43 -8.67 -10.68
C SER A 22 11.45 -9.43 -11.52
N SER A 23 11.61 -10.73 -11.26
CA SER A 23 12.43 -11.64 -12.09
C SER A 23 12.04 -11.52 -13.56
N GLY A 24 10.73 -11.50 -13.88
CA GLY A 24 10.26 -11.35 -15.25
C GLY A 24 10.74 -10.06 -15.93
N LYS A 25 10.86 -8.94 -15.20
CA LYS A 25 11.40 -7.69 -15.74
C LYS A 25 12.89 -7.79 -16.02
N ILE A 26 13.67 -8.40 -15.12
CA ILE A 26 15.11 -8.65 -15.31
C ILE A 26 15.34 -9.49 -16.56
N TYR A 27 14.68 -10.64 -16.68
CA TYR A 27 14.82 -11.50 -17.86
C TYR A 27 14.35 -10.84 -19.14
N SER A 28 13.25 -10.09 -19.11
CA SER A 28 12.78 -9.32 -20.27
C SER A 28 13.81 -8.29 -20.74
N ASN A 29 14.48 -7.60 -19.83
CA ASN A 29 15.53 -6.64 -20.18
C ASN A 29 16.73 -7.33 -20.82
N VAL A 30 17.17 -8.48 -20.29
CA VAL A 30 18.28 -9.26 -20.87
C VAL A 30 17.93 -9.72 -22.30
N LEU A 31 16.74 -10.28 -22.52
CA LEU A 31 16.25 -10.71 -23.83
C LEU A 31 16.13 -9.55 -24.83
N LEU A 32 15.70 -8.38 -24.38
CA LEU A 32 15.62 -7.19 -25.22
C LEU A 32 17.01 -6.70 -25.64
N LYS A 33 17.99 -6.71 -24.74
CA LYS A 33 19.39 -6.39 -25.03
C LYS A 33 20.00 -7.39 -26.03
N GLU A 34 19.75 -8.69 -25.84
CA GLU A 34 20.18 -9.73 -26.77
C GLU A 34 19.65 -9.46 -28.20
N ARG A 35 18.34 -9.23 -28.34
CA ARG A 35 17.72 -8.96 -29.64
C ARG A 35 18.19 -7.67 -30.29
N LYS A 36 18.65 -6.70 -29.51
CA LYS A 36 19.25 -5.45 -30.02
C LYS A 36 20.72 -5.62 -30.44
N GLY A 37 21.34 -6.76 -30.11
CA GLY A 37 22.75 -7.01 -30.40
C GLY A 37 23.73 -6.43 -29.37
N ASP A 38 23.25 -6.01 -28.21
CA ASP A 38 24.10 -5.39 -27.17
C ASP A 38 25.16 -6.35 -26.62
N TYR A 39 25.00 -7.66 -26.84
CA TYR A 39 25.93 -8.70 -26.39
C TYR A 39 26.84 -9.24 -27.52
N LEU A 40 26.82 -8.60 -28.70
CA LEU A 40 27.73 -8.90 -29.83
C LEU A 40 27.81 -10.40 -30.20
N GLY A 41 26.70 -11.14 -30.11
CA GLY A 41 26.63 -12.57 -30.46
C GLY A 41 27.16 -13.53 -29.39
N SER A 42 27.45 -13.03 -28.18
CA SER A 42 27.85 -13.90 -27.06
C SER A 42 26.69 -14.76 -26.59
N THR A 43 26.98 -15.97 -26.13
CA THR A 43 25.99 -16.84 -25.47
C THR A 43 25.54 -16.23 -24.16
N ILE A 44 24.23 -16.02 -24.02
CA ILE A 44 23.65 -15.44 -22.80
C ILE A 44 23.58 -16.50 -21.71
N GLN A 45 24.09 -16.14 -20.53
CA GLN A 45 24.13 -16.97 -19.34
C GLN A 45 23.55 -16.23 -18.12
N VAL A 46 23.15 -16.97 -17.09
CA VAL A 46 22.72 -16.34 -15.82
C VAL A 46 23.87 -15.51 -15.24
N ILE A 47 25.07 -16.10 -15.20
CA ILE A 47 26.31 -15.41 -14.84
C ILE A 47 27.12 -15.23 -16.13
N PRO A 48 27.47 -14.01 -16.56
CA PRO A 48 27.30 -12.75 -15.85
C PRO A 48 26.05 -11.92 -16.26
N HIS A 49 25.29 -12.30 -17.30
CA HIS A 49 24.34 -11.41 -17.96
C HIS A 49 23.15 -11.05 -17.07
N VAL A 50 22.48 -12.04 -16.47
CA VAL A 50 21.33 -11.81 -15.57
C VAL A 50 21.80 -11.17 -14.25
N THR A 51 22.92 -11.64 -13.68
CA THR A 51 23.48 -11.04 -12.46
C THR A 51 23.95 -9.60 -12.66
N ASN A 52 24.49 -9.26 -13.82
CA ASN A 52 24.85 -7.87 -14.13
C ASN A 52 23.62 -6.98 -14.29
N GLU A 53 22.53 -7.48 -14.88
CA GLU A 53 21.27 -6.75 -14.96
C GLU A 53 20.68 -6.46 -13.56
N ILE A 54 20.73 -7.43 -12.65
CA ILE A 54 20.33 -7.28 -11.25
C ILE A 54 21.22 -6.24 -10.55
N LYS A 55 22.54 -6.33 -10.70
CA LYS A 55 23.49 -5.35 -10.11
C LYS A 55 23.26 -3.94 -10.67
N SER A 56 22.99 -3.82 -11.97
CA SER A 56 22.66 -2.55 -12.61
C SER A 56 21.40 -1.95 -12.02
N PHE A 57 20.35 -2.77 -11.79
CA PHE A 57 19.13 -2.32 -11.11
C PHE A 57 19.43 -1.82 -9.69
N ILE A 58 20.16 -2.59 -8.89
CA ILE A 58 20.54 -2.24 -7.51
C ILE A 58 21.25 -0.89 -7.45
N ASN A 59 22.12 -0.61 -8.42
CA ASN A 59 22.95 0.60 -8.45
C ASN A 59 22.28 1.78 -9.16
N SER A 60 21.13 1.59 -9.83
CA SER A 60 20.58 2.58 -10.78
C SER A 60 20.11 3.88 -10.12
N ASP A 61 19.66 3.85 -8.90
CA ASP A 61 19.06 4.98 -8.19
C ASP A 61 19.86 5.49 -6.99
N LEU A 62 21.04 4.92 -6.75
CA LEU A 62 21.94 5.39 -5.69
C LEU A 62 22.62 6.69 -6.11
N LYS A 63 22.19 7.81 -5.54
CA LYS A 63 22.77 9.13 -5.84
C LYS A 63 23.39 9.83 -4.64
N ASN A 64 22.63 9.94 -3.56
CA ASN A 64 23.02 10.70 -2.35
C ASN A 64 22.52 10.03 -1.07
N GLU A 65 22.14 8.77 -1.14
CA GLU A 65 21.68 8.01 0.01
C GLU A 65 22.87 7.58 0.86
N ASP A 66 22.78 7.82 2.18
CA ASP A 66 23.79 7.34 3.15
C ASP A 66 23.72 5.81 3.31
N ILE A 67 22.51 5.26 3.23
CA ILE A 67 22.22 3.82 3.38
C ILE A 67 21.11 3.43 2.40
N ALA A 68 21.31 2.34 1.67
CA ALA A 68 20.29 1.70 0.86
C ALA A 68 19.95 0.31 1.44
N ILE A 69 18.66 0.02 1.51
CA ILE A 69 18.15 -1.27 2.02
C ILE A 69 17.52 -2.02 0.86
N TYR A 70 17.98 -3.25 0.64
CA TYR A 70 17.46 -4.15 -0.40
C TYR A 70 16.84 -5.37 0.24
N GLU A 71 15.61 -5.68 -0.15
CA GLU A 71 14.93 -6.91 0.24
C GLU A 71 14.90 -7.88 -0.94
N ILE A 72 15.39 -9.11 -0.73
CA ILE A 72 15.27 -10.19 -1.70
C ILE A 72 14.04 -11.00 -1.33
N GLY A 73 13.05 -11.00 -2.23
CA GLY A 73 11.82 -11.77 -2.05
C GLY A 73 12.05 -13.27 -2.23
N GLY A 74 11.22 -14.07 -1.58
CA GLY A 74 11.26 -15.53 -1.63
C GLY A 74 12.04 -16.14 -0.47
N THR A 75 12.02 -17.46 -0.41
CA THR A 75 12.74 -18.25 0.60
C THR A 75 14.13 -18.58 0.09
N VAL A 76 15.14 -18.49 0.96
CA VAL A 76 16.50 -18.92 0.63
C VAL A 76 16.48 -20.42 0.31
N GLY A 77 17.03 -20.80 -0.85
CA GLY A 77 16.97 -22.15 -1.39
C GLY A 77 15.96 -22.32 -2.53
N ASP A 78 15.04 -21.39 -2.73
CA ASP A 78 14.14 -21.41 -3.87
C ASP A 78 14.88 -21.06 -5.17
N ILE A 79 14.54 -21.74 -6.25
CA ILE A 79 15.19 -21.57 -7.57
C ILE A 79 15.10 -20.13 -8.07
N GLU A 80 13.96 -19.47 -7.83
CA GLU A 80 13.71 -18.12 -8.29
C GLU A 80 14.62 -17.07 -7.65
N SER A 81 15.12 -17.32 -6.44
CA SER A 81 15.98 -16.38 -5.71
C SER A 81 17.47 -16.53 -6.04
N LEU A 82 17.90 -17.66 -6.60
CA LEU A 82 19.33 -17.95 -6.83
C LEU A 82 20.08 -16.89 -7.63
N PRO A 83 19.58 -16.35 -8.76
CA PRO A 83 20.28 -15.29 -9.50
C PRO A 83 20.46 -14.00 -8.70
N PHE A 84 19.50 -13.68 -7.82
CA PHE A 84 19.55 -12.51 -6.95
C PHE A 84 20.58 -12.73 -5.82
N LEU A 85 20.58 -13.91 -5.19
CA LEU A 85 21.58 -14.26 -4.18
C LEU A 85 22.99 -14.22 -4.76
N GLU A 86 23.18 -14.75 -5.98
CA GLU A 86 24.48 -14.69 -6.66
C GLU A 86 24.91 -13.25 -6.95
N ALA A 87 24.00 -12.38 -7.40
CA ALA A 87 24.29 -10.96 -7.61
C ALA A 87 24.71 -10.27 -6.29
N ILE A 88 24.00 -10.56 -5.19
CA ILE A 88 24.34 -10.01 -3.86
C ILE A 88 25.69 -10.55 -3.39
N ARG A 89 25.97 -11.84 -3.58
CA ARG A 89 27.29 -12.43 -3.26
C ARG A 89 28.41 -11.68 -3.99
N GLN A 90 28.22 -11.37 -5.28
CA GLN A 90 29.19 -10.62 -6.07
C GLN A 90 29.37 -9.18 -5.54
N ILE A 91 28.26 -8.48 -5.20
CA ILE A 91 28.30 -7.12 -4.63
C ILE A 91 29.06 -7.13 -3.28
N ARG A 92 28.75 -8.08 -2.42
CA ARG A 92 29.40 -8.19 -1.10
C ARG A 92 30.90 -8.50 -1.15
N ASN A 93 31.35 -9.11 -2.25
CA ASN A 93 32.77 -9.39 -2.47
C ASN A 93 33.55 -8.14 -2.96
N ASP A 94 32.87 -7.06 -3.33
CA ASP A 94 33.53 -5.80 -3.67
C ASP A 94 33.95 -5.08 -2.39
N LYS A 95 35.26 -4.94 -2.20
CA LYS A 95 35.88 -4.31 -1.02
C LYS A 95 35.55 -2.82 -0.86
N ASN A 96 35.07 -2.19 -1.94
CA ASN A 96 34.70 -0.77 -1.94
C ASN A 96 33.27 -0.56 -1.41
N ILE A 97 32.48 -1.62 -1.21
CA ILE A 97 31.10 -1.55 -0.78
C ILE A 97 31.01 -2.05 0.66
N SER A 98 30.69 -1.13 1.59
CA SER A 98 30.31 -1.51 2.96
C SER A 98 28.90 -2.09 2.93
N SER A 99 28.73 -3.33 3.39
CA SER A 99 27.45 -4.00 3.40
C SER A 99 27.22 -4.83 4.65
N ALA A 100 25.95 -4.96 5.04
CA ALA A 100 25.51 -5.88 6.10
C ALA A 100 24.36 -6.73 5.58
N LEU A 101 24.40 -8.02 5.81
CA LEU A 101 23.36 -8.96 5.43
C LEU A 101 22.59 -9.41 6.66
N ILE A 102 21.29 -9.10 6.64
CA ILE A 102 20.33 -9.56 7.65
C ILE A 102 19.59 -10.76 7.07
N HIS A 103 19.68 -11.91 7.72
CA HIS A 103 18.92 -13.10 7.35
C HIS A 103 17.76 -13.30 8.32
N MET A 104 16.53 -13.29 7.78
CA MET A 104 15.33 -13.54 8.58
C MET A 104 15.00 -15.02 8.60
N THR A 105 14.81 -15.58 9.80
CA THR A 105 14.50 -16.97 10.01
C THR A 105 13.28 -17.16 10.91
N TYR A 106 12.73 -18.36 10.96
CA TYR A 106 11.60 -18.69 11.82
C TYR A 106 12.01 -19.71 12.88
N ILE A 107 11.62 -19.44 14.13
CA ILE A 107 11.80 -20.33 15.27
C ILE A 107 10.43 -20.78 15.76
N PRO A 108 9.94 -21.95 15.34
CA PRO A 108 8.66 -22.48 15.78
C PRO A 108 8.69 -22.89 17.25
N TYR A 109 7.58 -22.62 17.95
CA TYR A 109 7.30 -23.19 19.24
C TYR A 109 6.47 -24.47 19.08
N LEU A 110 6.97 -25.59 19.58
CA LEU A 110 6.24 -26.86 19.59
C LEU A 110 5.51 -27.03 20.91
N SER A 111 4.22 -26.76 20.91
CA SER A 111 3.39 -26.84 22.12
C SER A 111 3.40 -28.23 22.77
N SER A 112 3.48 -29.31 21.96
CA SER A 112 3.60 -30.69 22.45
C SER A 112 4.89 -30.98 23.22
N ALA A 113 5.97 -30.28 22.91
CA ALA A 113 7.28 -30.43 23.55
C ALA A 113 7.59 -29.31 24.55
N GLY A 114 6.78 -28.24 24.55
CA GLY A 114 6.97 -27.08 25.42
C GLY A 114 8.24 -26.26 25.12
N GLU A 115 8.79 -26.35 23.89
CA GLU A 115 10.09 -25.76 23.58
C GLU A 115 10.16 -25.10 22.20
N LEU A 116 11.08 -24.14 22.05
CA LEU A 116 11.46 -23.54 20.78
C LEU A 116 12.42 -24.44 20.01
N LYS A 117 12.22 -24.56 18.68
CA LYS A 117 13.07 -25.37 17.80
C LYS A 117 13.97 -24.49 16.94
N THR A 118 15.28 -24.51 17.21
CA THR A 118 16.29 -23.73 16.46
C THR A 118 16.76 -24.38 15.17
N LYS A 119 16.42 -25.67 14.92
CA LYS A 119 16.84 -26.40 13.71
C LYS A 119 16.41 -25.75 12.39
N PRO A 120 15.16 -25.24 12.23
CA PRO A 120 14.79 -24.57 10.99
C PRO A 120 15.67 -23.35 10.67
N THR A 121 16.02 -22.56 11.68
CA THR A 121 16.97 -21.44 11.55
C THR A 121 18.34 -21.92 11.10
N GLN A 122 18.88 -22.98 11.72
CA GLN A 122 20.19 -23.54 11.35
C GLN A 122 20.19 -24.05 9.90
N HIS A 123 19.12 -24.70 9.45
CA HIS A 123 18.99 -25.18 8.07
C HIS A 123 18.89 -24.01 7.08
N SER A 124 18.06 -22.99 7.37
CA SER A 124 17.93 -21.81 6.53
C SER A 124 19.26 -21.08 6.34
N VAL A 125 20.04 -20.92 7.41
CA VAL A 125 21.39 -20.33 7.34
C VAL A 125 22.35 -21.23 6.54
N LYS A 126 22.25 -22.55 6.67
CA LYS A 126 23.05 -23.48 5.88
C LYS A 126 22.78 -23.35 4.38
N GLU A 127 21.54 -23.19 3.97
CA GLU A 127 21.20 -22.95 2.56
C GLU A 127 21.79 -21.62 2.05
N LEU A 128 21.79 -20.57 2.87
CA LEU A 128 22.44 -19.30 2.52
C LEU A 128 23.96 -19.46 2.39
N LEU A 129 24.58 -20.23 3.27
CA LEU A 129 26.02 -20.57 3.19
C LEU A 129 26.34 -21.38 1.95
N ASN A 130 25.47 -22.31 1.51
CA ASN A 130 25.62 -23.06 0.27
C ASN A 130 25.63 -22.11 -0.96
N ALA A 131 24.94 -20.98 -0.91
CA ALA A 131 25.02 -19.93 -1.91
C ALA A 131 26.28 -19.03 -1.77
N GLY A 132 27.19 -19.35 -0.86
CA GLY A 132 28.42 -18.60 -0.60
C GLY A 132 28.24 -17.30 0.16
N ILE A 133 27.17 -17.16 0.94
CA ILE A 133 26.85 -15.94 1.70
C ILE A 133 26.78 -16.24 3.19
N GLN A 134 27.66 -15.62 3.99
CA GLN A 134 27.58 -15.61 5.45
C GLN A 134 26.68 -14.46 5.91
N PRO A 135 25.63 -14.70 6.71
CA PRO A 135 24.86 -13.61 7.31
C PRO A 135 25.69 -12.91 8.39
N ASP A 136 25.47 -11.60 8.52
CA ASP A 136 26.09 -10.80 9.60
C ASP A 136 25.16 -10.71 10.81
N ILE A 137 23.84 -10.69 10.55
CA ILE A 137 22.79 -10.59 11.57
C ILE A 137 21.72 -11.63 11.22
N ILE A 138 21.23 -12.32 12.24
CA ILE A 138 20.08 -13.25 12.10
C ILE A 138 18.91 -12.66 12.89
N MET A 139 17.81 -12.35 12.17
CA MET A 139 16.56 -11.98 12.81
C MET A 139 15.67 -13.22 12.98
N CYS A 140 15.41 -13.58 14.22
CA CYS A 140 14.70 -14.79 14.60
C CYS A 140 13.23 -14.49 14.87
N ARG A 141 12.37 -14.73 13.87
CA ARG A 141 10.92 -14.59 14.00
C ARG A 141 10.37 -15.68 14.92
N SER A 142 9.72 -15.29 16.01
CA SER A 142 9.15 -16.23 16.98
C SER A 142 7.88 -15.65 17.60
N GLU A 143 6.95 -16.54 18.00
CA GLU A 143 5.76 -16.18 18.77
C GLU A 143 6.04 -16.07 20.26
N GLN A 144 7.06 -16.78 20.74
CA GLN A 144 7.47 -16.82 22.14
C GLN A 144 8.82 -16.15 22.33
N PRO A 145 9.10 -15.61 23.53
CA PRO A 145 10.43 -15.13 23.88
C PRO A 145 11.51 -16.19 23.65
N ILE A 146 12.64 -15.78 23.10
CA ILE A 146 13.78 -16.66 22.82
C ILE A 146 14.74 -16.61 24.00
N ASP A 147 15.00 -17.75 24.61
CA ASP A 147 15.91 -17.88 25.74
C ASP A 147 17.39 -17.75 25.33
N ASN A 148 18.25 -17.46 26.32
CA ASN A 148 19.68 -17.25 26.09
C ASN A 148 20.42 -18.50 25.58
N ASP A 149 19.95 -19.70 25.92
CA ASP A 149 20.53 -20.95 25.45
C ASP A 149 20.24 -21.16 23.97
N SER A 150 19.01 -20.87 23.55
CA SER A 150 18.61 -20.88 22.13
C SER A 150 19.41 -19.83 21.33
N ILE A 151 19.59 -18.62 21.84
CA ILE A 151 20.44 -17.58 21.22
C ILE A 151 21.89 -18.07 21.10
N SER A 152 22.46 -18.64 22.15
CA SER A 152 23.83 -19.18 22.17
C SER A 152 23.99 -20.31 21.15
N LYS A 153 23.02 -21.20 21.07
CA LYS A 153 22.99 -22.30 20.11
C LYS A 153 22.93 -21.79 18.67
N ILE A 154 22.07 -20.81 18.36
CA ILE A 154 21.99 -20.20 17.02
C ILE A 154 23.32 -19.51 16.68
N SER A 155 23.85 -18.71 17.59
CA SER A 155 25.16 -18.04 17.43
C SER A 155 26.25 -19.03 17.03
N LEU A 156 26.37 -20.15 17.76
CA LEU A 156 27.39 -21.16 17.52
C LEU A 156 27.18 -21.86 16.17
N PHE A 157 25.97 -22.37 15.91
CA PHE A 157 25.70 -23.16 14.69
C PHE A 157 25.64 -22.34 13.41
N CYS A 158 25.33 -21.05 13.49
CA CYS A 158 25.22 -20.15 12.36
C CYS A 158 26.44 -19.23 12.18
N ASN A 159 27.47 -19.40 13.02
CA ASN A 159 28.71 -18.64 12.98
C ASN A 159 28.48 -17.10 12.99
N VAL A 160 27.64 -16.65 13.91
CA VAL A 160 27.38 -15.21 14.14
C VAL A 160 27.60 -14.88 15.62
N LYS A 161 27.87 -13.62 15.94
CA LYS A 161 27.99 -13.19 17.34
C LYS A 161 26.64 -13.27 18.04
N LYS A 162 26.62 -13.47 19.38
CA LYS A 162 25.37 -13.50 20.16
C LYS A 162 24.57 -12.23 20.03
N GLU A 163 25.23 -11.07 20.04
CA GLU A 163 24.64 -9.76 19.85
C GLU A 163 24.05 -9.54 18.44
N SER A 164 24.39 -10.40 17.49
CA SER A 164 23.84 -10.40 16.11
C SER A 164 22.66 -11.37 15.93
N VAL A 165 22.24 -12.08 16.97
CA VAL A 165 21.02 -12.90 16.96
C VAL A 165 19.90 -12.08 17.58
N ILE A 166 19.04 -11.54 16.74
CA ILE A 166 18.02 -10.57 17.12
C ILE A 166 16.65 -11.23 17.19
N PRO A 167 15.99 -11.26 18.36
CA PRO A 167 14.60 -11.72 18.46
C PRO A 167 13.63 -10.81 17.70
N ALA A 168 12.81 -11.38 16.82
CA ALA A 168 11.77 -10.70 16.09
C ALA A 168 10.38 -11.22 16.55
N LEU A 169 9.98 -10.81 17.74
CA LEU A 169 8.76 -11.27 18.41
C LEU A 169 7.49 -10.62 17.84
N ASN A 170 6.34 -11.23 18.12
CA ASN A 170 5.04 -10.63 17.85
C ASN A 170 4.89 -9.31 18.60
N ALA A 171 4.50 -8.27 17.88
CA ALA A 171 4.14 -6.98 18.45
C ALA A 171 2.61 -6.81 18.46
N LYS A 172 2.07 -6.07 19.43
CA LYS A 172 0.63 -5.73 19.49
C LYS A 172 0.21 -4.82 18.34
N SER A 173 1.15 -3.98 17.88
CA SER A 173 1.01 -3.14 16.70
C SER A 173 2.31 -3.16 15.92
N ILE A 174 2.23 -3.15 14.58
CA ILE A 174 3.42 -3.04 13.73
C ILE A 174 4.23 -1.77 14.04
N TYR A 175 3.60 -0.74 14.59
CA TYR A 175 4.25 0.51 14.96
C TYR A 175 5.04 0.43 16.28
N GLU A 176 5.01 -0.69 16.98
CA GLU A 176 5.91 -0.99 18.11
C GLU A 176 7.26 -1.57 17.64
N VAL A 177 7.32 -2.10 16.41
CA VAL A 177 8.47 -2.82 15.86
C VAL A 177 9.78 -2.01 15.91
N PRO A 178 9.84 -0.72 15.54
CA PRO A 178 11.09 0.05 15.62
C PRO A 178 11.66 0.11 17.04
N SER A 179 10.80 0.32 18.04
CA SER A 179 11.24 0.37 19.45
C SER A 179 11.62 -1.02 19.98
N LEU A 180 10.94 -2.06 19.50
CA LEU A 180 11.20 -3.45 19.90
C LEU A 180 12.56 -3.92 19.38
N TYR A 181 12.86 -3.66 18.11
CA TYR A 181 14.12 -4.10 17.50
C TYR A 181 15.32 -3.31 18.03
N SER A 182 15.15 -2.01 18.32
CA SER A 182 16.17 -1.23 19.00
C SER A 182 16.45 -1.77 20.42
N LYS A 183 15.40 -2.18 21.16
CA LYS A 183 15.57 -2.81 22.48
C LYS A 183 16.39 -4.10 22.41
N TYR A 184 16.31 -4.85 21.30
CA TYR A 184 17.11 -6.05 21.08
C TYR A 184 18.46 -5.78 20.40
N GLY A 185 18.83 -4.52 20.19
CA GLY A 185 20.17 -4.11 19.71
C GLY A 185 20.37 -4.26 18.20
N LEU A 186 19.29 -4.35 17.37
CA LEU A 186 19.42 -4.46 15.91
C LEU A 186 20.18 -3.28 15.31
N ASP A 187 19.86 -2.07 15.73
CA ASP A 187 20.49 -0.84 15.27
C ASP A 187 22.00 -0.80 15.62
N GLU A 188 22.36 -1.18 16.83
CA GLU A 188 23.77 -1.25 17.27
C GLU A 188 24.55 -2.31 16.49
N ALA A 189 23.98 -3.51 16.32
CA ALA A 189 24.61 -4.60 15.56
C ALA A 189 24.83 -4.21 14.10
N LEU A 190 23.83 -3.55 13.47
CA LEU A 190 23.89 -3.10 12.09
C LEU A 190 24.94 -2.01 11.88
N LEU A 191 24.93 -0.97 12.71
CA LEU A 191 25.90 0.14 12.62
C LEU A 191 27.33 -0.36 12.83
N LYS A 192 27.52 -1.27 13.78
CA LYS A 192 28.83 -1.90 14.02
C LYS A 192 29.31 -2.69 12.80
N GLN A 193 28.43 -3.45 12.16
CA GLN A 193 28.75 -4.23 10.96
C GLN A 193 29.12 -3.34 9.78
N LEU A 194 28.43 -2.22 9.61
CA LEU A 194 28.73 -1.23 8.57
C LEU A 194 29.97 -0.38 8.87
N GLY A 195 30.66 -0.61 9.99
CA GLY A 195 31.83 0.16 10.41
C GLY A 195 31.50 1.59 10.87
N TYR A 196 30.21 1.87 11.08
CA TYR A 196 29.76 3.18 11.51
C TYR A 196 29.99 3.34 13.03
N LYS A 197 30.74 4.35 13.42
CA LYS A 197 30.97 4.69 14.84
C LYS A 197 30.08 5.88 15.17
N PRO A 198 28.96 5.69 15.85
CA PRO A 198 28.10 6.80 16.22
C PRO A 198 28.80 7.65 17.26
N LYS A 199 29.27 8.82 16.84
CA LYS A 199 29.71 9.87 17.79
C LYS A 199 28.45 10.48 18.42
N ASN A 200 28.06 10.03 19.60
CA ASN A 200 26.98 10.61 20.43
C ASN A 200 25.58 10.70 19.80
N HIS A 201 25.25 9.86 18.80
CA HIS A 201 23.90 9.84 18.22
C HIS A 201 22.97 8.93 19.02
N LYS A 202 22.13 9.55 19.85
CA LYS A 202 20.96 8.85 20.41
C LYS A 202 19.95 8.64 19.29
N LEU A 203 19.52 7.40 19.10
CA LEU A 203 18.46 7.04 18.16
C LEU A 203 17.19 7.85 18.46
N ASN A 204 16.65 8.54 17.48
CA ASN A 204 15.44 9.33 17.66
C ASN A 204 14.19 8.48 17.45
N LEU A 205 13.84 7.65 18.40
CA LEU A 205 12.59 6.87 18.42
C LEU A 205 11.39 7.63 18.99
N LYS A 206 11.56 8.90 19.39
CA LYS A 206 10.49 9.70 19.98
C LYS A 206 9.19 9.71 19.16
N PRO A 207 9.19 9.90 17.83
CA PRO A 207 7.96 9.86 17.03
C PRO A 207 7.20 8.53 17.17
N TRP A 208 7.90 7.41 17.17
CA TRP A 208 7.32 6.07 17.32
C TRP A 208 6.78 5.83 18.74
N ILE A 209 7.49 6.28 19.77
CA ILE A 209 7.06 6.18 21.16
C ILE A 209 5.81 7.03 21.39
N ASP A 210 5.75 8.24 20.84
CA ASP A 210 4.60 9.13 20.98
C ASP A 210 3.38 8.58 20.20
N LEU A 211 3.60 7.97 19.03
CA LEU A 211 2.55 7.25 18.29
C LEU A 211 1.98 6.09 19.13
N GLN A 212 2.84 5.30 19.79
CA GLN A 212 2.39 4.20 20.66
C GLN A 212 1.57 4.73 21.86
N LYS A 213 1.93 5.88 22.42
CA LYS A 213 1.13 6.54 23.46
C LYS A 213 -0.23 6.96 22.96
N LYS A 214 -0.32 7.53 21.72
CA LYS A 214 -1.60 7.89 21.08
C LYS A 214 -2.46 6.62 20.90
N ILE A 215 -1.89 5.52 20.40
CA ILE A 215 -2.59 4.24 20.21
C ILE A 215 -3.19 3.71 21.52
N LYS A 216 -2.46 3.81 22.64
CA LYS A 216 -2.93 3.35 23.96
C LYS A 216 -3.99 4.26 24.60
N LYS A 217 -4.05 5.54 24.22
CA LYS A 217 -4.96 6.54 24.79
C LYS A 217 -6.26 6.74 24.00
N ARG A 218 -6.60 5.83 23.09
CA ARG A 218 -7.85 5.91 22.32
C ARG A 218 -9.07 5.90 23.26
N LYS A 219 -10.00 6.85 23.04
CA LYS A 219 -11.18 7.06 23.90
C LYS A 219 -12.49 6.73 23.21
N HIS A 220 -12.55 6.93 21.89
CA HIS A 220 -13.74 6.71 21.09
C HIS A 220 -13.70 5.33 20.42
N LYS A 221 -14.87 4.76 20.16
CA LYS A 221 -15.01 3.59 19.30
C LYS A 221 -15.85 4.00 18.09
N VAL A 222 -15.37 3.66 16.90
CA VAL A 222 -16.03 4.03 15.63
C VAL A 222 -16.15 2.79 14.77
N LYS A 223 -17.35 2.49 14.32
CA LYS A 223 -17.64 1.34 13.48
C LYS A 223 -17.79 1.75 12.03
N ILE A 224 -16.83 1.34 11.20
CA ILE A 224 -16.81 1.66 9.77
C ILE A 224 -17.16 0.44 8.94
N ALA A 225 -18.26 0.51 8.17
CA ALA A 225 -18.59 -0.51 7.18
C ALA A 225 -17.76 -0.31 5.92
N VAL A 226 -16.91 -1.28 5.58
CA VAL A 226 -16.20 -1.32 4.30
C VAL A 226 -16.89 -2.34 3.38
N VAL A 227 -17.62 -1.82 2.37
CA VAL A 227 -18.43 -2.66 1.47
C VAL A 227 -17.65 -2.96 0.20
N GLY A 228 -17.09 -4.15 0.13
CA GLY A 228 -16.14 -4.58 -0.91
C GLY A 228 -16.39 -5.98 -1.46
N LYS A 229 -15.47 -6.46 -2.33
CA LYS A 229 -15.53 -7.80 -2.94
C LYS A 229 -14.66 -8.84 -2.21
N TYR A 230 -13.43 -8.46 -1.89
CA TYR A 230 -12.38 -9.38 -1.43
C TYR A 230 -12.25 -9.36 0.09
N THR A 231 -13.37 -9.40 0.79
CA THR A 231 -13.43 -9.27 2.25
C THR A 231 -12.72 -10.40 3.00
N ASN A 232 -12.47 -11.54 2.34
CA ASN A 232 -11.71 -12.67 2.90
C ASN A 232 -10.19 -12.54 2.69
N LEU A 233 -9.74 -11.64 1.81
CA LEU A 233 -8.32 -11.39 1.51
C LEU A 233 -7.89 -10.08 2.16
N LYS A 234 -7.53 -10.14 3.44
CA LYS A 234 -7.14 -8.97 4.24
C LYS A 234 -6.01 -8.16 3.60
N ASP A 235 -5.09 -8.82 2.92
CA ASP A 235 -3.93 -8.18 2.27
C ASP A 235 -4.32 -7.30 1.09
N SER A 236 -5.40 -7.63 0.36
CA SER A 236 -5.90 -6.81 -0.76
C SER A 236 -6.33 -5.40 -0.34
N TYR A 237 -6.61 -5.20 0.94
CA TYR A 237 -7.05 -3.92 1.51
C TYR A 237 -6.09 -3.40 2.59
N LYS A 238 -4.83 -3.88 2.60
CA LYS A 238 -3.89 -3.53 3.66
C LYS A 238 -3.69 -2.02 3.81
N SER A 239 -3.43 -1.30 2.72
CA SER A 239 -3.25 0.16 2.75
C SER A 239 -4.52 0.89 3.21
N LEU A 240 -5.71 0.41 2.81
CA LEU A 240 -6.97 0.97 3.26
C LEU A 240 -7.20 0.78 4.76
N ASN A 241 -6.94 -0.44 5.25
CA ASN A 241 -7.02 -0.76 6.67
C ASN A 241 -6.09 0.14 7.50
N GLU A 242 -4.83 0.25 7.10
CA GLU A 242 -3.87 1.12 7.76
C GLU A 242 -4.31 2.60 7.73
N ALA A 243 -4.83 3.08 6.59
CA ALA A 243 -5.28 4.46 6.47
C ALA A 243 -6.47 4.78 7.41
N LEU A 244 -7.41 3.85 7.58
CA LEU A 244 -8.50 3.97 8.56
C LEU A 244 -7.96 3.99 9.99
N VAL A 245 -7.00 3.11 10.30
CA VAL A 245 -6.33 3.08 11.62
C VAL A 245 -5.57 4.39 11.88
N HIS A 246 -4.85 4.93 10.88
CA HIS A 246 -4.16 6.22 11.02
C HIS A 246 -5.14 7.37 11.31
N GLY A 247 -6.26 7.42 10.58
CA GLY A 247 -7.33 8.38 10.84
C GLY A 247 -7.92 8.24 12.25
N GLY A 248 -8.06 6.99 12.73
CA GLY A 248 -8.48 6.67 14.09
C GLY A 248 -7.51 7.17 15.15
N ILE A 249 -6.22 6.88 14.99
CA ILE A 249 -5.16 7.31 15.93
C ILE A 249 -5.15 8.83 16.08
N GLU A 250 -5.25 9.57 14.99
CA GLU A 250 -5.24 11.03 15.02
C GLU A 250 -6.47 11.62 15.73
N ASN A 251 -7.63 10.94 15.62
CA ASN A 251 -8.86 11.32 16.31
C ASN A 251 -9.04 10.66 17.70
N SER A 252 -8.02 10.01 18.23
CA SER A 252 -8.10 9.24 19.49
C SER A 252 -9.23 8.19 19.49
N ALA A 253 -9.49 7.58 18.35
CA ALA A 253 -10.54 6.58 18.14
C ALA A 253 -9.97 5.19 17.83
N ASP A 254 -10.63 4.18 18.35
CA ASP A 254 -10.46 2.79 17.94
C ASP A 254 -11.44 2.48 16.81
N VAL A 255 -10.92 2.09 15.64
CA VAL A 255 -11.75 1.89 14.45
C VAL A 255 -12.04 0.40 14.29
N ASP A 256 -13.31 0.04 14.53
CA ASP A 256 -13.83 -1.30 14.24
C ASP A 256 -14.24 -1.37 12.76
N ILE A 257 -13.49 -2.12 11.97
CA ILE A 257 -13.73 -2.23 10.51
C ILE A 257 -14.60 -3.46 10.25
N GLN A 258 -15.86 -3.21 9.92
CA GLN A 258 -16.80 -4.23 9.50
C GLN A 258 -16.72 -4.46 7.98
N TRP A 259 -16.10 -5.57 7.58
CA TRP A 259 -16.02 -5.99 6.18
C TRP A 259 -17.32 -6.60 5.72
N ILE A 260 -17.96 -6.02 4.69
CA ILE A 260 -19.21 -6.49 4.11
C ILE A 260 -18.98 -6.91 2.67
N ASN A 261 -19.26 -8.17 2.36
CA ASN A 261 -19.16 -8.67 0.99
C ASN A 261 -20.37 -8.25 0.16
N SER A 262 -20.18 -7.28 -0.72
CA SER A 262 -21.24 -6.72 -1.57
C SER A 262 -21.85 -7.69 -2.59
N GLU A 263 -21.22 -8.84 -2.83
CA GLU A 263 -21.68 -9.85 -3.80
C GLU A 263 -22.58 -10.90 -3.14
N LYS A 264 -22.28 -11.26 -1.89
CA LYS A 264 -22.97 -12.33 -1.15
C LYS A 264 -24.18 -11.85 -0.38
N GLU A 265 -24.28 -10.56 -0.07
CA GLU A 265 -25.37 -10.01 0.74
C GLU A 265 -26.59 -9.67 -0.13
N ASN A 266 -27.76 -10.17 0.27
CA ASN A 266 -29.01 -9.62 -0.22
C ASN A 266 -29.32 -8.26 0.45
N ASN A 267 -30.29 -7.52 -0.07
CA ASN A 267 -30.59 -6.15 0.40
C ASN A 267 -30.96 -6.12 1.90
N ILE A 268 -31.71 -7.10 2.40
CA ILE A 268 -32.16 -7.14 3.80
C ILE A 268 -30.96 -7.35 4.73
N SER A 269 -30.10 -8.34 4.41
CA SER A 269 -28.89 -8.63 5.17
C SER A 269 -27.91 -7.46 5.13
N LEU A 270 -27.74 -6.82 3.96
CA LEU A 270 -26.91 -5.64 3.79
C LEU A 270 -27.38 -4.51 4.71
N MET A 271 -28.67 -4.15 4.66
CA MET A 271 -29.22 -3.07 5.49
C MET A 271 -29.07 -3.39 6.99
N LYS A 272 -29.27 -4.64 7.40
CA LYS A 272 -29.07 -5.06 8.79
C LYS A 272 -27.63 -4.87 9.24
N LYS A 273 -26.64 -5.16 8.37
CA LYS A 273 -25.22 -4.99 8.67
C LYS A 273 -24.78 -3.52 8.67
N LEU A 274 -25.39 -2.67 7.85
CA LEU A 274 -25.11 -1.25 7.80
C LEU A 274 -25.72 -0.47 8.98
N LYS A 275 -26.78 -0.99 9.56
CA LYS A 275 -27.42 -0.40 10.72
C LYS A 275 -26.45 -0.37 11.91
N GLY A 276 -26.26 0.80 12.50
CA GLY A 276 -25.33 1.01 13.62
C GLY A 276 -23.86 1.11 13.22
N CYS A 277 -23.58 1.33 11.93
CA CYS A 277 -22.27 1.79 11.50
C CYS A 277 -22.22 3.31 11.47
N ASP A 278 -21.11 3.88 11.96
CA ASP A 278 -20.89 5.30 12.10
C ASP A 278 -20.38 5.94 10.79
N GLY A 279 -19.89 5.13 9.87
CA GLY A 279 -19.44 5.51 8.55
C GLY A 279 -19.46 4.36 7.55
N ILE A 280 -19.64 4.69 6.27
CA ILE A 280 -19.68 3.72 5.18
C ILE A 280 -18.60 4.09 4.15
N LEU A 281 -17.73 3.11 3.83
CA LEU A 281 -16.66 3.28 2.85
C LEU A 281 -16.83 2.25 1.72
N ILE A 282 -16.79 2.75 0.48
CA ILE A 282 -16.73 1.94 -0.73
C ILE A 282 -15.33 2.04 -1.33
N PRO A 283 -14.54 0.97 -1.30
CA PRO A 283 -13.16 0.99 -1.79
C PRO A 283 -13.08 0.93 -3.32
N GLY A 284 -11.88 1.16 -3.83
CA GLY A 284 -11.51 0.91 -5.22
C GLY A 284 -11.69 -0.56 -5.64
N GLY A 285 -11.72 -0.79 -6.93
CA GLY A 285 -11.84 -2.11 -7.54
C GLY A 285 -12.22 -2.05 -9.01
N PHE A 286 -12.28 -3.21 -9.66
CA PHE A 286 -12.63 -3.35 -11.08
C PHE A 286 -13.72 -4.40 -11.29
N GLY A 287 -14.47 -4.27 -12.40
CA GLY A 287 -15.42 -5.25 -12.88
C GLY A 287 -16.77 -5.25 -12.16
N ILE A 288 -17.70 -6.01 -12.71
CA ILE A 288 -19.16 -5.92 -12.46
C ILE A 288 -19.63 -6.54 -11.13
N ARG A 289 -18.84 -7.42 -10.52
CA ARG A 289 -19.26 -8.17 -9.33
C ARG A 289 -19.55 -7.27 -8.14
N GLY A 290 -20.69 -7.49 -7.47
CA GLY A 290 -21.06 -6.82 -6.22
C GLY A 290 -21.44 -5.33 -6.38
N ILE A 291 -21.67 -4.83 -7.60
CA ILE A 291 -21.98 -3.41 -7.85
C ILE A 291 -23.30 -3.00 -7.22
N ASN A 292 -24.34 -3.81 -7.37
CA ASN A 292 -25.68 -3.49 -6.84
C ASN A 292 -25.65 -3.35 -5.31
N GLY A 293 -24.96 -4.25 -4.60
CA GLY A 293 -24.78 -4.14 -3.15
C GLY A 293 -24.06 -2.86 -2.74
N LYS A 294 -23.03 -2.44 -3.49
CA LYS A 294 -22.33 -1.18 -3.25
C LYS A 294 -23.22 0.03 -3.52
N ILE A 295 -23.96 0.07 -4.61
CA ILE A 295 -24.93 1.14 -4.93
C ILE A 295 -25.98 1.26 -3.84
N ASN A 296 -26.53 0.13 -3.34
CA ASN A 296 -27.49 0.13 -2.24
C ASN A 296 -26.88 0.64 -0.92
N ALA A 297 -25.62 0.32 -0.63
CA ALA A 297 -24.92 0.85 0.54
C ALA A 297 -24.69 2.37 0.42
N ILE A 298 -24.35 2.88 -0.77
CA ILE A 298 -24.24 4.32 -1.04
C ILE A 298 -25.56 5.03 -0.85
N LYS A 299 -26.64 4.47 -1.40
CA LYS A 299 -28.00 4.97 -1.22
C LYS A 299 -28.36 5.04 0.26
N TYR A 300 -28.09 3.99 1.02
CA TYR A 300 -28.34 3.94 2.46
C TYR A 300 -27.58 5.03 3.20
N ALA A 301 -26.29 5.21 2.92
CA ALA A 301 -25.47 6.27 3.52
C ALA A 301 -26.05 7.66 3.23
N ARG A 302 -26.40 7.93 1.98
CA ARG A 302 -26.94 9.19 1.51
C ARG A 302 -28.31 9.53 2.16
N GLU A 303 -29.20 8.55 2.23
CA GLU A 303 -30.57 8.75 2.75
C GLU A 303 -30.63 8.87 4.28
N ASN A 304 -29.70 8.22 4.97
CA ASN A 304 -29.62 8.23 6.44
C ASN A 304 -28.56 9.21 6.98
N ASN A 305 -27.99 10.07 6.14
CA ASN A 305 -26.99 11.07 6.49
C ASN A 305 -25.75 10.48 7.23
N ILE A 306 -25.40 9.22 6.93
CA ILE A 306 -24.23 8.54 7.49
C ILE A 306 -22.98 8.93 6.69
N PRO A 307 -21.87 9.35 7.33
CA PRO A 307 -20.62 9.68 6.65
C PRO A 307 -20.24 8.64 5.59
N PHE A 308 -20.06 9.12 4.35
CA PHE A 308 -19.78 8.27 3.19
C PHE A 308 -18.45 8.62 2.54
N PHE A 309 -17.61 7.63 2.33
CA PHE A 309 -16.35 7.78 1.60
C PHE A 309 -16.28 6.81 0.40
N GLY A 310 -16.24 7.35 -0.81
CA GLY A 310 -16.09 6.58 -2.05
C GLY A 310 -14.71 6.75 -2.67
N ILE A 311 -13.94 5.68 -2.79
CA ILE A 311 -12.58 5.70 -3.34
C ILE A 311 -12.60 5.07 -4.74
N CYS A 312 -12.10 5.76 -5.76
CA CYS A 312 -11.96 5.31 -7.14
C CYS A 312 -13.29 4.75 -7.69
N LEU A 313 -13.46 3.43 -7.78
CA LEU A 313 -14.74 2.81 -8.10
C LEU A 313 -15.87 3.27 -7.18
N GLY A 314 -15.59 3.52 -5.89
CA GLY A 314 -16.57 4.01 -4.92
C GLY A 314 -17.14 5.37 -5.31
N MET A 315 -16.34 6.30 -5.81
CA MET A 315 -16.80 7.57 -6.37
C MET A 315 -17.65 7.36 -7.62
N GLN A 316 -17.19 6.52 -8.54
CA GLN A 316 -17.91 6.22 -9.78
C GLN A 316 -19.30 5.62 -9.51
N LEU A 317 -19.40 4.73 -8.52
CA LEU A 317 -20.67 4.15 -8.10
C LEU A 317 -21.57 5.17 -7.39
N ALA A 318 -21.00 6.13 -6.65
CA ALA A 318 -21.76 7.25 -6.09
C ALA A 318 -22.36 8.15 -7.19
N VAL A 319 -21.60 8.42 -8.24
CA VAL A 319 -22.10 9.13 -9.43
C VAL A 319 -23.26 8.36 -10.08
N ILE A 320 -23.15 7.04 -10.23
CA ILE A 320 -24.21 6.21 -10.79
C ILE A 320 -25.46 6.21 -9.90
N GLU A 321 -25.28 6.03 -8.58
CA GLU A 321 -26.38 6.05 -7.61
C GLU A 321 -27.16 7.37 -7.66
N ILE A 322 -26.46 8.50 -7.60
CA ILE A 322 -27.08 9.83 -7.67
C ILE A 322 -27.76 10.03 -9.01
N ALA A 323 -27.14 9.64 -10.13
CA ALA A 323 -27.74 9.75 -11.45
C ALA A 323 -29.07 8.99 -11.55
N GLN A 324 -29.11 7.77 -11.02
CA GLN A 324 -30.30 6.92 -11.05
C GLN A 324 -31.39 7.39 -10.07
N ASN A 325 -31.03 7.63 -8.81
CA ASN A 325 -31.99 7.80 -7.71
C ASN A 325 -32.33 9.27 -7.43
N VAL A 326 -31.43 10.22 -7.68
CA VAL A 326 -31.65 11.66 -7.43
C VAL A 326 -31.99 12.39 -8.72
N LEU A 327 -31.19 12.18 -9.79
CA LEU A 327 -31.40 12.83 -11.08
C LEU A 327 -32.44 12.13 -11.95
N LYS A 328 -32.88 10.92 -11.54
CA LYS A 328 -33.87 10.09 -12.28
C LYS A 328 -33.48 9.82 -13.73
N ILE A 329 -32.20 9.72 -14.03
CA ILE A 329 -31.70 9.39 -15.36
C ILE A 329 -31.84 7.88 -15.58
N LYS A 330 -32.87 7.47 -16.33
CA LYS A 330 -33.12 6.08 -16.69
C LYS A 330 -31.89 5.50 -17.41
N ASN A 331 -31.46 4.29 -16.98
CA ASN A 331 -30.31 3.56 -17.54
C ASN A 331 -28.94 4.27 -17.40
N ALA A 332 -28.81 5.25 -16.49
CA ALA A 332 -27.50 5.81 -16.15
C ALA A 332 -26.59 4.69 -15.58
N HIS A 333 -25.41 4.49 -16.18
CA HIS A 333 -24.48 3.45 -15.75
C HIS A 333 -23.05 3.78 -16.18
N SER A 334 -22.09 2.91 -15.84
CA SER A 334 -20.76 2.92 -16.40
C SER A 334 -20.68 2.07 -17.68
N SER A 335 -19.96 2.53 -18.68
CA SER A 335 -19.64 1.74 -19.87
C SER A 335 -18.75 0.52 -19.60
N GLU A 336 -18.12 0.47 -18.41
CA GLU A 336 -17.41 -0.72 -17.94
C GLU A 336 -18.34 -1.91 -17.70
N PHE A 337 -19.57 -1.64 -17.20
CA PHE A 337 -20.45 -2.69 -16.69
C PHE A 337 -21.59 -3.01 -17.62
N LYS A 338 -22.08 -2.02 -18.37
CA LYS A 338 -23.25 -2.18 -19.25
C LYS A 338 -23.15 -1.26 -20.45
N LYS A 339 -23.47 -1.77 -21.65
CA LYS A 339 -23.70 -0.90 -22.80
C LYS A 339 -24.93 -0.03 -22.52
N THR A 340 -24.72 1.29 -22.48
CA THR A 340 -25.78 2.27 -22.27
C THR A 340 -25.51 3.51 -23.09
N THR A 341 -26.59 4.15 -23.58
CA THR A 341 -26.53 5.45 -24.24
C THR A 341 -26.32 6.60 -23.25
N LYS A 342 -26.46 6.33 -21.94
CA LYS A 342 -26.33 7.31 -20.86
C LYS A 342 -25.21 6.92 -19.89
N SER A 343 -23.99 6.78 -20.43
CA SER A 343 -22.79 6.50 -19.64
C SER A 343 -22.42 7.75 -18.86
N VAL A 344 -22.76 7.76 -17.57
CA VAL A 344 -22.33 8.82 -16.62
C VAL A 344 -20.90 8.60 -16.16
N VAL A 345 -20.36 7.39 -16.33
CA VAL A 345 -18.96 7.00 -16.18
C VAL A 345 -18.56 6.25 -17.46
N GLY A 346 -17.46 6.63 -18.08
CA GLY A 346 -17.02 6.06 -19.35
C GLY A 346 -15.53 6.01 -19.54
N LEU A 347 -15.11 5.26 -20.56
CA LEU A 347 -13.71 5.22 -20.99
C LEU A 347 -13.35 6.57 -21.61
N MET A 348 -12.21 7.12 -21.26
CA MET A 348 -11.66 8.26 -21.96
C MET A 348 -10.94 7.81 -23.23
N THR A 349 -11.26 8.44 -24.34
CA THR A 349 -10.67 8.14 -25.65
C THR A 349 -9.42 8.96 -25.93
N GLU A 350 -9.21 10.08 -25.21
CA GLU A 350 -8.06 10.96 -25.38
C GLU A 350 -7.46 11.34 -24.03
N TRP A 351 -6.11 11.31 -23.95
CA TRP A 351 -5.36 11.67 -22.77
C TRP A 351 -4.27 12.68 -23.07
N VAL A 352 -4.02 13.55 -22.12
CA VAL A 352 -2.78 14.34 -22.09
C VAL A 352 -1.82 13.71 -21.07
N ASN A 353 -0.83 12.96 -21.55
CA ASN A 353 0.22 12.40 -20.72
C ASN A 353 1.54 13.13 -21.03
N LYS A 354 2.14 13.81 -20.03
CA LYS A 354 3.42 14.52 -20.13
C LYS A 354 3.56 15.37 -21.41
N ASN A 355 2.57 16.20 -21.72
CA ASN A 355 2.49 17.05 -22.92
C ASN A 355 2.29 16.32 -24.28
N LYS A 356 1.88 15.07 -24.30
CA LYS A 356 1.42 14.36 -25.50
C LYS A 356 -0.03 13.96 -25.36
N ILE A 357 -0.83 14.19 -26.40
CA ILE A 357 -2.19 13.70 -26.52
C ILE A 357 -2.11 12.24 -26.99
N GLU A 358 -2.44 11.30 -26.11
CA GLU A 358 -2.56 9.89 -26.48
C GLU A 358 -4.02 9.59 -26.83
N LYS A 359 -4.29 9.26 -28.08
CA LYS A 359 -5.60 8.73 -28.51
C LYS A 359 -5.70 7.25 -28.17
N ARG A 360 -6.78 6.87 -27.53
CA ARG A 360 -7.03 5.50 -27.12
C ARG A 360 -8.35 5.03 -27.68
N ASP A 361 -8.36 3.85 -28.25
CA ASP A 361 -9.58 3.16 -28.72
C ASP A 361 -9.88 1.92 -27.86
N LYS A 362 -10.99 1.25 -28.18
CA LYS A 362 -11.43 0.03 -27.49
C LYS A 362 -10.46 -1.15 -27.67
N ASN A 363 -9.59 -1.10 -28.65
CA ASN A 363 -8.65 -2.16 -29.03
C ASN A 363 -7.25 -1.91 -28.48
N SER A 364 -7.00 -0.76 -27.81
CA SER A 364 -5.71 -0.46 -27.18
C SER A 364 -5.40 -1.48 -26.08
N ASP A 365 -4.14 -1.83 -25.94
CA ASP A 365 -3.68 -2.75 -24.89
C ASP A 365 -4.16 -2.31 -23.51
N LYS A 366 -4.87 -3.21 -22.83
CA LYS A 366 -5.52 -2.91 -21.53
C LYS A 366 -4.55 -2.44 -20.45
N GLY A 367 -3.29 -2.87 -20.49
CA GLY A 367 -2.25 -2.42 -19.57
C GLY A 367 -1.86 -0.96 -19.78
N GLY A 368 -1.73 -0.52 -21.04
CA GLY A 368 -1.32 0.83 -21.43
C GLY A 368 -2.40 1.91 -21.28
N THR A 369 -3.67 1.55 -21.02
CA THR A 369 -4.79 2.50 -20.95
C THR A 369 -5.12 3.00 -19.54
N MET A 370 -4.39 2.57 -18.51
CA MET A 370 -4.59 3.00 -17.12
C MET A 370 -3.96 4.36 -16.84
N ARG A 371 -4.70 5.20 -16.11
CA ARG A 371 -4.12 6.34 -15.40
C ARG A 371 -3.47 5.78 -14.13
N LEU A 372 -2.15 5.71 -14.13
CA LEU A 372 -1.36 5.06 -13.10
C LEU A 372 -0.30 6.04 -12.57
N GLY A 373 -0.19 6.14 -11.23
CA GLY A 373 0.79 6.99 -10.56
C GLY A 373 0.21 8.32 -10.07
N ALA A 374 1.08 9.28 -9.77
CA ALA A 374 0.71 10.57 -9.18
C ALA A 374 0.22 11.57 -10.23
N TYR A 375 -0.96 12.14 -10.00
CA TYR A 375 -1.53 13.20 -10.82
C TYR A 375 -2.01 14.37 -9.95
N LYS A 376 -1.95 15.57 -10.51
CA LYS A 376 -2.41 16.79 -9.84
C LYS A 376 -3.91 16.96 -10.00
N ALA A 377 -4.55 17.50 -8.95
CA ALA A 377 -5.93 17.99 -8.99
C ALA A 377 -6.01 19.39 -8.41
N VAL A 378 -6.91 20.22 -8.98
CA VAL A 378 -7.16 21.59 -8.54
C VAL A 378 -8.49 21.62 -7.77
N LEU A 379 -8.46 22.08 -6.52
CA LEU A 379 -9.61 22.12 -5.62
C LEU A 379 -10.32 23.48 -5.63
N LYS A 380 -11.64 23.46 -5.59
CA LYS A 380 -12.48 24.69 -5.46
C LYS A 380 -12.35 25.25 -4.03
N LYS A 381 -11.99 26.54 -3.86
CA LYS A 381 -11.70 27.17 -2.56
C LYS A 381 -12.81 27.01 -1.51
N ASN A 382 -14.08 27.11 -1.88
CA ASN A 382 -15.20 27.06 -0.94
C ASN A 382 -15.82 25.65 -0.83
N SER A 383 -15.00 24.61 -0.92
CA SER A 383 -15.41 23.22 -0.83
C SER A 383 -14.97 22.57 0.48
N LYS A 384 -15.66 21.51 0.88
CA LYS A 384 -15.27 20.69 2.04
C LYS A 384 -13.90 20.06 1.82
N ILE A 385 -13.62 19.57 0.61
CA ILE A 385 -12.32 18.98 0.26
C ILE A 385 -11.18 20.01 0.41
N PHE A 386 -11.39 21.26 0.00
CA PHE A 386 -10.40 22.32 0.18
C PHE A 386 -10.13 22.60 1.67
N SER A 387 -11.17 22.62 2.51
CA SER A 387 -11.01 22.82 3.96
C SER A 387 -10.23 21.69 4.62
N ILE A 388 -10.32 20.46 4.07
CA ILE A 388 -9.61 19.28 4.56
C ILE A 388 -8.13 19.33 4.17
N TYR A 389 -7.82 19.60 2.89
CA TYR A 389 -6.42 19.63 2.41
C TYR A 389 -5.69 20.94 2.69
N LYS A 390 -6.42 22.05 2.79
CA LYS A 390 -5.89 23.42 2.95
C LYS A 390 -4.94 23.85 1.81
N ASN A 391 -4.96 23.17 0.71
CA ASN A 391 -4.16 23.41 -0.48
C ASN A 391 -5.03 23.47 -1.73
N LYS A 392 -4.75 24.42 -2.64
CA LYS A 392 -5.48 24.56 -3.91
C LYS A 392 -5.13 23.45 -4.90
N VAL A 393 -3.88 23.01 -4.91
CA VAL A 393 -3.41 21.96 -5.79
C VAL A 393 -2.93 20.80 -4.94
N ILE A 394 -3.47 19.63 -5.19
CA ILE A 394 -3.05 18.37 -4.56
C ILE A 394 -2.45 17.44 -5.60
N SER A 395 -1.66 16.48 -5.16
CA SER A 395 -1.12 15.42 -6.01
C SER A 395 -1.43 14.09 -5.37
N GLU A 396 -2.21 13.26 -6.05
CA GLU A 396 -2.70 11.99 -5.52
C GLU A 396 -2.43 10.84 -6.49
N ARG A 397 -2.39 9.60 -5.98
CA ARG A 397 -2.13 8.40 -6.77
C ARG A 397 -3.40 7.86 -7.40
N HIS A 398 -3.33 7.55 -8.69
CA HIS A 398 -4.42 7.01 -9.48
C HIS A 398 -4.11 5.59 -9.96
N ARG A 399 -5.19 4.79 -10.12
CA ARG A 399 -5.15 3.45 -10.73
C ARG A 399 -6.52 3.12 -11.31
N HIS A 400 -6.88 3.74 -12.43
CA HIS A 400 -8.18 3.54 -13.07
C HIS A 400 -8.15 3.83 -14.56
N ARG A 401 -9.21 3.42 -15.28
CA ARG A 401 -9.40 3.62 -16.73
C ARG A 401 -10.65 4.43 -17.06
N TYR A 402 -11.63 4.40 -16.17
CA TYR A 402 -12.95 5.01 -16.38
C TYR A 402 -13.03 6.30 -15.59
N GLU A 403 -13.71 7.29 -16.17
CA GLU A 403 -13.83 8.64 -15.65
C GLU A 403 -15.29 9.09 -15.65
N VAL A 404 -15.62 10.06 -14.80
CA VAL A 404 -16.93 10.69 -14.78
C VAL A 404 -17.12 11.53 -16.04
N ASN A 405 -18.28 11.39 -16.70
CA ASN A 405 -18.60 12.10 -17.93
C ASN A 405 -19.04 13.55 -17.64
N GLN A 406 -18.25 14.50 -18.14
CA GLN A 406 -18.49 15.94 -17.96
C GLN A 406 -19.86 16.44 -18.40
N LYS A 407 -20.47 15.81 -19.42
CA LYS A 407 -21.79 16.21 -19.96
C LYS A 407 -22.91 16.21 -18.90
N PHE A 408 -22.69 15.58 -17.76
CA PHE A 408 -23.68 15.47 -16.70
C PHE A 408 -23.41 16.38 -15.50
N LEU A 409 -22.26 17.05 -15.39
CA LEU A 409 -21.83 17.77 -14.16
C LEU A 409 -22.86 18.82 -13.71
N SER A 410 -23.37 19.64 -14.62
CA SER A 410 -24.39 20.66 -14.31
C SER A 410 -25.66 20.09 -13.70
N LYS A 411 -26.09 18.89 -14.13
CA LYS A 411 -27.26 18.20 -13.59
C LYS A 411 -27.05 17.79 -12.12
N PHE A 412 -25.82 17.38 -11.77
CA PHE A 412 -25.45 17.07 -10.39
C PHE A 412 -25.43 18.33 -9.53
N GLU A 413 -24.81 19.41 -10.01
CA GLU A 413 -24.70 20.68 -9.29
C GLU A 413 -26.07 21.27 -8.95
N ASN A 414 -27.04 21.20 -9.85
CA ASN A 414 -28.43 21.63 -9.65
C ASN A 414 -29.17 20.86 -8.54
N LYS A 415 -28.65 19.68 -8.15
CA LYS A 415 -29.20 18.85 -7.05
C LYS A 415 -28.35 18.87 -5.78
N GLY A 416 -27.33 19.71 -5.73
CA GLY A 416 -26.48 19.91 -4.55
C GLY A 416 -25.30 18.94 -4.44
N TYR A 417 -24.92 18.30 -5.54
CA TYR A 417 -23.72 17.48 -5.65
C TYR A 417 -22.69 18.17 -6.54
N TYR A 418 -21.52 18.44 -6.01
CA TYR A 418 -20.53 19.29 -6.66
C TYR A 418 -19.26 18.51 -6.98
N PHE A 419 -18.71 18.78 -8.16
CA PHE A 419 -17.37 18.31 -8.49
C PHE A 419 -16.37 19.40 -8.08
N SER A 420 -15.82 19.22 -6.89
CA SER A 420 -15.00 20.23 -6.20
C SER A 420 -13.51 20.07 -6.41
N GLY A 421 -13.08 18.98 -7.05
CA GLY A 421 -11.73 18.76 -7.53
C GLY A 421 -11.76 18.37 -9.00
N MET A 422 -10.88 18.98 -9.81
CA MET A 422 -10.75 18.71 -11.24
C MET A 422 -9.28 18.52 -11.60
N SER A 423 -8.99 17.80 -12.68
CA SER A 423 -7.65 17.81 -13.28
C SER A 423 -7.22 19.23 -13.64
N PRO A 424 -5.90 19.52 -13.78
CA PRO A 424 -5.42 20.90 -14.05
C PRO A 424 -5.97 21.53 -15.32
N ASP A 425 -6.30 20.71 -16.34
CA ASP A 425 -6.95 21.12 -17.59
C ASP A 425 -8.47 21.32 -17.46
N GLY A 426 -9.05 21.02 -16.28
CA GLY A 426 -10.48 21.14 -16.02
C GLY A 426 -11.35 20.06 -16.66
N LEU A 427 -10.74 19.03 -17.25
CA LEU A 427 -11.46 17.99 -18.01
C LEU A 427 -11.95 16.82 -17.16
N LEU A 428 -11.22 16.44 -16.11
CA LEU A 428 -11.49 15.25 -15.33
C LEU A 428 -11.99 15.58 -13.93
N PRO A 429 -13.21 15.13 -13.58
CA PRO A 429 -13.71 15.24 -12.21
C PRO A 429 -12.96 14.30 -11.27
N GLU A 430 -12.28 14.86 -10.28
CA GLU A 430 -11.45 14.14 -9.32
C GLU A 430 -12.11 13.94 -7.97
N VAL A 431 -13.02 14.86 -7.60
CA VAL A 431 -13.71 14.84 -6.30
C VAL A 431 -15.17 15.18 -6.47
N LEU A 432 -16.05 14.34 -5.94
CA LEU A 432 -17.48 14.54 -5.78
C LEU A 432 -17.79 14.83 -4.31
N GLU A 433 -18.56 15.85 -4.00
CA GLU A 433 -19.07 16.13 -2.65
C GLU A 433 -20.52 16.59 -2.63
N SER A 434 -21.21 16.38 -1.49
CA SER A 434 -22.52 16.94 -1.20
C SER A 434 -22.42 18.03 -0.15
N LYS A 435 -23.05 19.19 -0.39
CA LYS A 435 -23.12 20.28 0.60
C LYS A 435 -24.12 20.02 1.71
N LYS A 436 -25.20 19.29 1.40
CA LYS A 436 -26.30 19.04 2.35
C LYS A 436 -26.05 17.89 3.29
N HIS A 437 -25.13 16.99 2.94
CA HIS A 437 -24.82 15.79 3.73
C HIS A 437 -23.74 16.09 4.78
N LYS A 438 -23.85 15.47 5.96
CA LYS A 438 -22.88 15.59 7.06
C LYS A 438 -21.45 15.43 6.55
N TRP A 439 -21.15 14.32 5.84
CA TRP A 439 -19.89 14.07 5.18
C TRP A 439 -20.09 13.07 4.02
N PHE A 440 -20.09 13.55 2.78
CA PHE A 440 -20.25 12.69 1.59
C PHE A 440 -19.20 13.13 0.57
N ILE A 441 -18.14 12.34 0.46
CA ILE A 441 -17.03 12.61 -0.44
C ILE A 441 -16.70 11.35 -1.23
N GLY A 442 -16.62 11.49 -2.56
CA GLY A 442 -16.05 10.52 -3.48
C GLY A 442 -14.79 11.09 -4.12
N VAL A 443 -13.74 10.29 -4.22
CA VAL A 443 -12.49 10.68 -4.89
C VAL A 443 -12.09 9.65 -5.94
N GLN A 444 -11.58 10.12 -7.09
CA GLN A 444 -11.17 9.24 -8.18
C GLN A 444 -9.81 8.59 -7.92
N PHE A 445 -8.99 9.21 -7.13
CA PHE A 445 -7.67 8.74 -6.72
C PHE A 445 -7.73 7.81 -5.49
N HIS A 446 -6.56 7.31 -5.08
CA HIS A 446 -6.36 6.35 -3.99
C HIS A 446 -5.61 6.99 -2.81
N PRO A 447 -6.29 7.71 -1.91
CA PRO A 447 -5.64 8.40 -0.78
C PRO A 447 -5.04 7.42 0.24
N GLU A 448 -5.54 6.17 0.30
CA GLU A 448 -5.02 5.13 1.17
C GLU A 448 -3.56 4.80 0.89
N LEU A 449 -3.11 5.01 -0.35
CA LEU A 449 -1.72 4.73 -0.75
C LEU A 449 -0.72 5.77 -0.24
N LYS A 450 -1.21 6.90 0.31
CA LYS A 450 -0.36 7.98 0.84
C LYS A 450 -0.46 8.16 2.35
N SER A 451 -1.38 7.46 3.00
CA SER A 451 -1.54 7.57 4.44
C SER A 451 -0.38 6.89 5.18
N ARG A 452 0.18 7.60 6.16
CA ARG A 452 1.30 7.15 6.99
C ARG A 452 0.97 7.31 8.47
N PRO A 453 1.56 6.50 9.36
CA PRO A 453 1.23 6.57 10.79
C PRO A 453 1.66 7.89 11.43
N LEU A 454 2.75 8.49 10.96
CA LEU A 454 3.27 9.79 11.44
C LEU A 454 2.76 10.98 10.63
N ASP A 455 2.12 10.74 9.46
CA ASP A 455 1.49 11.73 8.59
C ASP A 455 0.19 11.14 8.01
N PRO A 456 -0.88 11.04 8.83
CA PRO A 456 -2.15 10.47 8.42
C PRO A 456 -2.79 11.27 7.30
N HIS A 457 -3.29 10.58 6.28
CA HIS A 457 -3.91 11.27 5.16
C HIS A 457 -5.17 12.05 5.58
N PRO A 458 -5.30 13.34 5.23
CA PRO A 458 -6.32 14.24 5.78
C PRO A 458 -7.76 13.81 5.51
N LEU A 459 -8.02 13.09 4.41
CA LEU A 459 -9.35 12.57 4.12
C LEU A 459 -9.79 11.49 5.11
N PHE A 460 -8.89 10.58 5.50
CA PHE A 460 -9.21 9.56 6.50
C PHE A 460 -9.38 10.18 7.87
N VAL A 461 -8.55 11.16 8.24
CA VAL A 461 -8.69 11.91 9.49
C VAL A 461 -10.05 12.60 9.54
N SER A 462 -10.44 13.31 8.47
CA SER A 462 -11.73 14.00 8.39
C SER A 462 -12.93 13.06 8.36
N PHE A 463 -12.83 11.92 7.67
CA PHE A 463 -13.89 10.90 7.60
C PHE A 463 -14.16 10.29 8.97
N ILE A 464 -13.10 9.85 9.68
CA ILE A 464 -13.24 9.30 11.03
C ILE A 464 -13.77 10.36 12.01
N LYS A 465 -13.28 11.61 11.92
CA LYS A 465 -13.82 12.72 12.73
C LYS A 465 -15.33 12.90 12.52
N ALA A 466 -15.80 12.84 11.29
CA ALA A 466 -17.23 12.96 10.98
C ALA A 466 -18.04 11.75 11.48
N ALA A 467 -17.43 10.57 11.56
CA ALA A 467 -18.05 9.36 12.10
C ALA A 467 -18.14 9.35 13.64
N ILE A 468 -17.22 10.02 14.35
CA ILE A 468 -17.25 10.14 15.82
C ILE A 468 -18.36 11.10 16.28
N ASN A 469 -18.58 12.18 15.55
CA ASN A 469 -19.48 13.25 15.97
C ASN A 469 -20.93 12.90 15.55
N ASP A 470 -21.68 12.34 16.47
CA ASP A 470 -23.14 12.35 16.47
C ASP A 470 -23.68 13.48 17.32
#